data_38ad0a6e893156cc6e8ae3bfd97669c0
#
_entry.id   38ad0a6e893156cc6e8ae3bfd97669c0
#
_cell.length_a   1.000
_cell.length_b   1.000
_cell.length_c   1.000
_cell.angle_alpha   90.00
_cell.angle_beta   90.00
_cell.angle_gamma   90.00
#
_symmetry.space_group_name_H-M   'P 1'
#
loop_
_entity.id
_entity.type
_entity.pdbx_description
1 polymer ?
#
loop_
_entity_poly.entity_id
_entity_poly.type
_entity_poly.pdbx_seq_one_letter_code
_entity_poly.pdbx_strand_id
1 'polypeptide(L)'
;MGGPFVSEPTLAQWMAARLAAFEVAATAQLPAADRAPQRLHQAMRYAVLDGGKRVRPLLVDAAGEVVGAPEPALRAAALAVEYVHAYSLIHDDLPCMDNDVLRRGKPTVHIAFDEATAMLAGDALQAEAFQAIAEAPIEAGTRAALMAELAASDGPDKVFD
;
A
#
# COMPACT_ATOMS: atom_id res chain seq x y z
N MET A 1 -27.77 -29.08 22.93
CA MET A 1 -28.07 -27.71 22.40
C MET A 1 -26.96 -27.34 21.46
N GLY A 2 -27.20 -27.46 20.13
CA GLY A 2 -26.23 -27.04 19.14
C GLY A 2 -26.25 -25.51 19.06
N GLY A 3 -25.07 -24.85 19.29
CA GLY A 3 -24.92 -23.44 19.03
C GLY A 3 -25.08 -23.14 17.52
N PRO A 4 -25.43 -21.92 17.14
CA PRO A 4 -25.59 -21.56 15.73
C PRO A 4 -24.30 -21.87 14.98
N PHE A 5 -24.37 -22.67 13.92
CA PHE A 5 -23.29 -22.85 12.96
C PHE A 5 -23.04 -21.49 12.32
N VAL A 6 -21.99 -20.80 12.75
CA VAL A 6 -21.45 -19.65 12.01
C VAL A 6 -20.83 -20.25 10.77
N SER A 7 -21.47 -20.06 9.61
CA SER A 7 -20.91 -20.49 8.34
C SER A 7 -19.62 -19.69 8.08
N GLU A 8 -18.56 -20.40 7.74
CA GLU A 8 -17.33 -19.74 7.32
C GLU A 8 -17.61 -18.79 6.14
N PRO A 9 -16.95 -17.63 6.09
CA PRO A 9 -17.15 -16.67 5.00
C PRO A 9 -16.71 -17.30 3.67
N THR A 10 -17.45 -17.03 2.62
CA THR A 10 -16.98 -17.36 1.26
C THR A 10 -15.73 -16.55 0.92
N LEU A 11 -14.93 -17.02 -0.04
CA LEU A 11 -13.75 -16.26 -0.52
C LEU A 11 -14.12 -14.81 -0.90
N ALA A 12 -15.23 -14.61 -1.59
CA ALA A 12 -15.68 -13.26 -1.97
C ALA A 12 -16.00 -12.37 -0.76
N GLN A 13 -16.63 -12.92 0.26
CA GLN A 13 -16.92 -12.21 1.52
C GLN A 13 -15.64 -11.88 2.28
N TRP A 14 -14.70 -12.84 2.37
CA TRP A 14 -13.39 -12.63 2.98
C TRP A 14 -12.62 -11.52 2.27
N MET A 15 -12.48 -11.58 0.94
CA MET A 15 -11.82 -10.55 0.15
C MET A 15 -12.46 -9.18 0.36
N ALA A 16 -13.79 -9.08 0.30
CA ALA A 16 -14.50 -7.81 0.49
C ALA A 16 -14.22 -7.18 1.86
N ALA A 17 -14.22 -8.00 2.92
CA ALA A 17 -13.91 -7.53 4.28
C ALA A 17 -12.47 -7.04 4.41
N ARG A 18 -11.48 -7.77 3.84
CA ARG A 18 -10.07 -7.38 3.85
C ARG A 18 -9.83 -6.10 3.05
N LEU A 19 -10.43 -5.99 1.87
CA LEU A 19 -10.35 -4.78 1.05
C LEU A 19 -10.91 -3.56 1.79
N ALA A 20 -12.09 -3.67 2.39
CA ALA A 20 -12.68 -2.58 3.17
C ALA A 20 -11.78 -2.15 4.33
N ALA A 21 -11.23 -3.12 5.07
CA ALA A 21 -10.30 -2.85 6.16
C ALA A 21 -9.00 -2.16 5.69
N PHE A 22 -8.47 -2.60 4.54
CA PHE A 22 -7.30 -1.96 3.93
C PHE A 22 -7.57 -0.50 3.55
N GLU A 23 -8.68 -0.21 2.85
CA GLU A 23 -9.02 1.17 2.42
C GLU A 23 -9.20 2.11 3.62
N VAL A 24 -9.81 1.64 4.71
CA VAL A 24 -9.92 2.41 5.96
C VAL A 24 -8.53 2.70 6.53
N ALA A 25 -7.67 1.70 6.61
CA ALA A 25 -6.32 1.87 7.16
C ALA A 25 -5.46 2.79 6.29
N ALA A 26 -5.47 2.61 4.96
CA ALA A 26 -4.73 3.46 4.03
C ALA A 26 -5.21 4.92 4.07
N THR A 27 -6.53 5.14 4.17
CA THR A 27 -7.10 6.48 4.30
C THR A 27 -6.66 7.17 5.59
N ALA A 28 -6.56 6.43 6.69
CA ALA A 28 -6.15 6.96 8.00
C ALA A 28 -4.64 7.18 8.10
N GLN A 29 -3.83 6.32 7.50
CA GLN A 29 -2.36 6.39 7.56
C GLN A 29 -1.82 7.52 6.68
N LEU A 30 -2.34 7.68 5.46
CA LEU A 30 -1.86 8.72 4.56
C LEU A 30 -2.16 10.13 5.10
N PRO A 31 -1.21 11.09 4.96
CA PRO A 31 -1.43 12.46 5.36
C PRO A 31 -2.73 13.03 4.76
N ALA A 32 -3.46 13.83 5.54
CA ALA A 32 -4.69 14.46 5.08
C ALA A 32 -4.45 15.39 3.88
N ALA A 33 -5.39 15.42 2.93
CA ALA A 33 -5.26 16.18 1.68
C ALA A 33 -5.15 17.70 1.87
N ASP A 34 -5.63 18.20 2.99
CA ASP A 34 -5.60 19.62 3.39
C ASP A 34 -4.39 19.99 4.24
N ARG A 35 -3.60 19.01 4.69
CA ARG A 35 -2.34 19.23 5.41
C ARG A 35 -1.26 19.71 4.44
N ALA A 36 -0.48 20.71 4.83
CA ALA A 36 0.68 21.15 4.05
C ALA A 36 1.83 20.10 4.09
N PRO A 37 2.50 19.85 2.96
CA PRO A 37 2.30 20.40 1.62
C PRO A 37 1.13 19.72 0.87
N GLN A 38 0.02 20.44 0.73
CA GLN A 38 -1.25 19.89 0.25
C GLN A 38 -1.15 19.15 -1.09
N ARG A 39 -0.45 19.76 -2.07
CA ARG A 39 -0.34 19.18 -3.42
C ARG A 39 0.34 17.82 -3.41
N LEU A 40 1.38 17.64 -2.60
CA LEU A 40 2.07 16.37 -2.41
C LEU A 40 1.15 15.32 -1.79
N HIS A 41 0.47 15.67 -0.68
CA HIS A 41 -0.42 14.74 0.01
C HIS A 41 -1.64 14.36 -0.87
N GLN A 42 -2.17 15.27 -1.67
CA GLN A 42 -3.20 14.98 -2.65
C GLN A 42 -2.72 14.00 -3.71
N ALA A 43 -1.49 14.15 -4.22
CA ALA A 43 -0.91 13.24 -5.20
C ALA A 43 -0.66 11.84 -4.64
N MET A 44 -0.14 11.72 -3.40
CA MET A 44 0.01 10.45 -2.69
C MET A 44 -1.33 9.73 -2.52
N ARG A 45 -2.35 10.45 -2.06
CA ARG A 45 -3.71 9.91 -1.90
C ARG A 45 -4.34 9.52 -3.23
N TYR A 46 -4.16 10.33 -4.27
CA TYR A 46 -4.60 10.01 -5.62
C TYR A 46 -4.01 8.69 -6.12
N ALA A 47 -2.71 8.47 -5.93
CA ALA A 47 -2.02 7.26 -6.35
C ALA A 47 -2.49 6.01 -5.59
N VAL A 48 -2.71 6.13 -4.28
CA VAL A 48 -3.02 4.99 -3.41
C VAL A 48 -4.53 4.70 -3.36
N LEU A 49 -5.38 5.73 -3.13
CA LEU A 49 -6.80 5.53 -2.81
C LEU A 49 -7.71 5.42 -4.03
N ASP A 50 -7.18 5.55 -5.23
CA ASP A 50 -7.96 5.58 -6.47
C ASP A 50 -8.38 4.20 -6.99
N GLY A 51 -8.52 3.23 -6.12
CA GLY A 51 -8.94 1.88 -6.43
C GLY A 51 -7.79 0.95 -6.85
N GLY A 52 -8.15 -0.22 -7.30
CA GLY A 52 -7.22 -1.27 -7.72
C GLY A 52 -7.64 -2.64 -7.19
N LYS A 53 -7.01 -3.71 -7.71
CA LYS A 53 -7.34 -5.08 -7.30
C LYS A 53 -6.83 -5.42 -5.89
N ARG A 54 -5.94 -4.62 -5.34
CA ARG A 54 -5.33 -4.84 -4.01
C ARG A 54 -4.83 -6.28 -3.79
N VAL A 55 -4.27 -6.87 -4.82
CA VAL A 55 -3.81 -8.27 -4.75
C VAL A 55 -2.72 -8.44 -3.70
N ARG A 56 -1.79 -7.48 -3.58
CA ARG A 56 -0.70 -7.54 -2.61
C ARG A 56 -1.20 -7.51 -1.16
N PRO A 57 -2.04 -6.56 -0.72
CA PRO A 57 -2.69 -6.59 0.59
C PRO A 57 -3.44 -7.89 0.88
N LEU A 58 -4.20 -8.41 -0.08
CA LEU A 58 -4.93 -9.68 0.08
C LEU A 58 -4.00 -10.87 0.27
N LEU A 59 -2.85 -10.91 -0.42
CA LEU A 59 -1.85 -11.96 -0.24
C LEU A 59 -1.17 -11.88 1.12
N VAL A 60 -0.91 -10.66 1.63
CA VAL A 60 -0.39 -10.47 3.00
C VAL A 60 -1.38 -11.01 4.02
N ASP A 61 -2.66 -10.66 3.91
CA ASP A 61 -3.70 -11.13 4.82
C ASP A 61 -3.82 -12.66 4.75
N ALA A 62 -3.88 -13.26 3.55
CA ALA A 62 -3.99 -14.69 3.36
C ALA A 62 -2.79 -15.47 3.94
N ALA A 63 -1.57 -15.02 3.64
CA ALA A 63 -0.35 -15.64 4.16
C ALA A 63 -0.27 -15.53 5.69
N GLY A 64 -0.60 -14.36 6.22
CA GLY A 64 -0.57 -14.11 7.65
C GLY A 64 -1.60 -14.90 8.43
N GLU A 65 -2.80 -15.11 7.90
CA GLU A 65 -3.81 -15.97 8.52
C GLU A 65 -3.34 -17.44 8.62
N VAL A 66 -2.65 -17.95 7.61
CA VAL A 66 -2.09 -19.31 7.62
C VAL A 66 -1.10 -19.51 8.77
N VAL A 67 -0.31 -18.50 9.10
CA VAL A 67 0.69 -18.58 10.18
C VAL A 67 0.22 -17.98 11.50
N GLY A 68 -1.02 -17.50 11.57
CA GLY A 68 -1.58 -16.89 12.79
C GLY A 68 -0.90 -15.57 13.17
N ALA A 69 -0.46 -14.78 12.18
CA ALA A 69 0.17 -13.50 12.44
C ALA A 69 -0.83 -12.49 13.06
N PRO A 70 -0.38 -11.64 14.00
CA PRO A 70 -1.25 -10.66 14.63
C PRO A 70 -1.73 -9.59 13.62
N GLU A 71 -2.99 -9.21 13.74
CA GLU A 71 -3.64 -8.27 12.83
C GLU A 71 -2.88 -6.94 12.64
N PRO A 72 -2.26 -6.30 13.68
CA PRO A 72 -1.46 -5.10 13.48
C PRO A 72 -0.24 -5.30 12.58
N ALA A 73 0.38 -6.48 12.60
CA ALA A 73 1.50 -6.81 11.71
C ALA A 73 1.03 -6.97 10.26
N LEU A 74 -0.10 -7.67 10.06
CA LEU A 74 -0.71 -7.82 8.73
C LEU A 74 -1.08 -6.48 8.14
N ARG A 75 -1.68 -5.60 8.94
CA ARG A 75 -2.07 -4.25 8.53
C ARG A 75 -0.88 -3.42 8.09
N ALA A 76 0.19 -3.39 8.90
CA ALA A 76 1.41 -2.66 8.56
C ALA A 76 2.07 -3.19 7.29
N ALA A 77 2.20 -4.51 7.16
CA ALA A 77 2.77 -5.13 5.97
C ALA A 77 1.92 -4.89 4.73
N ALA A 78 0.59 -5.00 4.82
CA ALA A 78 -0.33 -4.75 3.71
C ALA A 78 -0.24 -3.30 3.19
N LEU A 79 -0.16 -2.31 4.11
CA LEU A 79 0.04 -0.91 3.76
C LEU A 79 1.40 -0.71 3.08
N ALA A 80 2.46 -1.24 3.67
CA ALA A 80 3.82 -1.07 3.17
C ALA A 80 3.99 -1.61 1.75
N VAL A 81 3.56 -2.83 1.47
CA VAL A 81 3.70 -3.42 0.12
C VAL A 81 2.86 -2.70 -0.94
N GLU A 82 1.70 -2.15 -0.55
CA GLU A 82 0.88 -1.39 -1.50
C GLU A 82 1.44 0.02 -1.74
N TYR A 83 2.06 0.67 -0.74
CA TYR A 83 2.74 1.95 -0.92
C TYR A 83 3.98 1.81 -1.80
N VAL A 84 4.77 0.76 -1.59
CA VAL A 84 5.89 0.40 -2.49
C VAL A 84 5.38 0.19 -3.91
N HIS A 85 4.30 -0.57 -4.09
CA HIS A 85 3.71 -0.76 -5.41
C HIS A 85 3.21 0.55 -6.03
N ALA A 86 2.58 1.43 -5.25
CA ALA A 86 2.08 2.71 -5.75
C ALA A 86 3.23 3.63 -6.20
N TYR A 87 4.32 3.73 -5.42
CA TYR A 87 5.47 4.55 -5.82
C TYR A 87 6.12 4.02 -7.09
N SER A 88 6.31 2.72 -7.22
CA SER A 88 6.91 2.15 -8.43
C SER A 88 6.09 2.50 -9.66
N LEU A 89 4.76 2.37 -9.60
CA LEU A 89 3.89 2.76 -10.69
C LEU A 89 3.95 4.26 -11.03
N ILE A 90 4.06 5.14 -10.02
CA ILE A 90 4.21 6.59 -10.27
C ILE A 90 5.50 6.87 -11.03
N HIS A 91 6.61 6.27 -10.62
CA HIS A 91 7.91 6.49 -11.25
C HIS A 91 8.00 5.86 -12.64
N ASP A 92 7.44 4.66 -12.83
CA ASP A 92 7.37 4.00 -14.14
C ASP A 92 6.59 4.84 -15.15
N ASP A 93 5.50 5.50 -14.73
CA ASP A 93 4.67 6.33 -15.60
C ASP A 93 5.34 7.64 -16.06
N LEU A 94 6.45 8.08 -15.44
CA LEU A 94 7.11 9.34 -15.76
C LEU A 94 7.62 9.37 -17.22
N PRO A 95 7.71 10.57 -17.84
CA PRO A 95 8.23 10.72 -19.22
C PRO A 95 9.64 10.19 -19.44
N CYS A 96 10.46 10.11 -18.40
CA CYS A 96 11.82 9.55 -18.46
C CYS A 96 11.86 8.02 -18.33
N MET A 97 10.71 7.40 -18.08
CA MET A 97 10.53 5.95 -17.98
C MET A 97 9.57 5.48 -19.08
N ASP A 98 8.39 4.93 -18.75
CA ASP A 98 7.43 4.39 -19.73
C ASP A 98 6.62 5.47 -20.45
N ASN A 99 6.56 6.68 -19.89
CA ASN A 99 5.80 7.83 -20.40
C ASN A 99 4.31 7.52 -20.60
N ASP A 100 3.71 6.83 -19.64
CA ASP A 100 2.30 6.48 -19.68
C ASP A 100 1.43 7.66 -19.24
N VAL A 101 0.44 8.02 -20.05
CA VAL A 101 -0.49 9.13 -19.76
C VAL A 101 -1.76 8.68 -19.03
N LEU A 102 -2.08 7.37 -19.10
CA LEU A 102 -3.27 6.80 -18.47
C LEU A 102 -2.91 5.48 -17.77
N ARG A 103 -3.47 5.30 -16.57
CA ARG A 103 -3.40 4.05 -15.81
C ARG A 103 -4.80 3.70 -15.29
N ARG A 104 -5.28 2.48 -15.61
CA ARG A 104 -6.64 2.02 -15.25
C ARG A 104 -7.75 2.99 -15.72
N GLY A 105 -7.55 3.63 -16.88
CA GLY A 105 -8.49 4.58 -17.46
C GLY A 105 -8.49 5.99 -16.86
N LYS A 106 -7.55 6.29 -15.94
CA LYS A 106 -7.38 7.61 -15.32
C LYS A 106 -6.02 8.21 -15.68
N PRO A 107 -5.88 9.55 -15.68
CA PRO A 107 -4.59 10.20 -15.86
C PRO A 107 -3.56 9.69 -14.85
N THR A 108 -2.33 9.45 -15.30
CA THR A 108 -1.21 9.15 -14.41
C THR A 108 -0.88 10.34 -13.52
N VAL A 109 -0.14 10.15 -12.43
CA VAL A 109 0.09 11.21 -11.43
C VAL A 109 0.76 12.43 -12.06
N HIS A 110 1.74 12.25 -12.95
CA HIS A 110 2.40 13.37 -13.60
C HIS A 110 1.51 14.15 -14.56
N ILE A 111 0.47 13.53 -15.11
CA ILE A 111 -0.56 14.19 -15.94
C ILE A 111 -1.59 14.91 -15.07
N ALA A 112 -2.03 14.27 -13.97
CA ALA A 112 -3.03 14.85 -13.08
C ALA A 112 -2.49 16.03 -12.24
N PHE A 113 -1.19 16.02 -11.95
CA PHE A 113 -0.51 17.04 -11.14
C PHE A 113 0.59 17.73 -11.93
N ASP A 114 1.79 17.21 -11.91
CA ASP A 114 2.99 17.54 -12.69
C ASP A 114 4.10 16.52 -12.40
N GLU A 115 5.19 16.54 -13.21
CA GLU A 115 6.31 15.60 -13.08
C GLU A 115 7.04 15.72 -11.73
N ALA A 116 7.28 16.95 -11.26
CA ALA A 116 7.96 17.16 -9.98
C ALA A 116 7.13 16.64 -8.80
N THR A 117 5.82 16.90 -8.83
CA THR A 117 4.89 16.37 -7.80
C THR A 117 4.82 14.86 -7.86
N ALA A 118 4.81 14.25 -9.05
CA ALA A 118 4.80 12.79 -9.21
C ALA A 118 6.09 12.17 -8.66
N MET A 119 7.26 12.70 -9.02
CA MET A 119 8.55 12.25 -8.50
C MET A 119 8.56 12.27 -6.97
N LEU A 120 8.21 13.40 -6.36
CA LEU A 120 8.21 13.57 -4.92
C LEU A 120 7.14 12.70 -4.22
N ALA A 121 6.00 12.46 -4.87
CA ALA A 121 4.97 11.58 -4.32
C ALA A 121 5.43 10.12 -4.27
N GLY A 122 6.16 9.66 -5.28
CA GLY A 122 6.81 8.34 -5.25
C GLY A 122 7.81 8.22 -4.12
N ASP A 123 8.74 9.18 -3.99
CA ASP A 123 9.73 9.19 -2.90
C ASP A 123 9.07 9.20 -1.51
N ALA A 124 8.02 10.02 -1.35
CA ALA A 124 7.29 10.11 -0.09
C ALA A 124 6.54 8.80 0.25
N LEU A 125 5.95 8.12 -0.74
CA LEU A 125 5.27 6.84 -0.53
C LEU A 125 6.25 5.72 -0.16
N GLN A 126 7.46 5.72 -0.69
CA GLN A 126 8.49 4.78 -0.26
C GLN A 126 8.83 4.99 1.22
N ALA A 127 9.03 6.24 1.66
CA ALA A 127 9.26 6.55 3.07
C ALA A 127 8.06 6.16 3.94
N GLU A 128 6.84 6.44 3.49
CA GLU A 128 5.59 6.10 4.18
C GLU A 128 5.40 4.60 4.37
N ALA A 129 5.89 3.78 3.42
CA ALA A 129 5.87 2.32 3.54
C ALA A 129 6.68 1.84 4.75
N PHE A 130 7.88 2.37 4.95
CA PHE A 130 8.70 2.07 6.12
C PHE A 130 8.11 2.65 7.40
N GLN A 131 7.53 3.84 7.36
CA GLN A 131 6.86 4.47 8.49
C GLN A 131 5.67 3.65 8.97
N ALA A 132 4.85 3.11 8.08
CA ALA A 132 3.72 2.25 8.42
C ALA A 132 4.15 1.02 9.25
N ILE A 133 5.31 0.43 8.94
CA ILE A 133 5.87 -0.67 9.74
C ILE A 133 6.46 -0.15 11.05
N ALA A 134 7.22 0.96 11.00
CA ALA A 134 7.92 1.49 12.17
C ALA A 134 6.96 1.92 13.30
N GLU A 135 5.79 2.45 12.95
CA GLU A 135 4.77 2.90 13.89
C GLU A 135 3.77 1.81 14.30
N ALA A 136 3.85 0.62 13.69
CA ALA A 136 2.93 -0.48 14.02
C ALA A 136 3.07 -0.90 15.49
N PRO A 137 1.94 -1.15 16.20
CA PRO A 137 1.95 -1.56 17.59
C PRO A 137 2.28 -3.05 17.73
N ILE A 138 3.48 -3.42 17.29
CA ILE A 138 4.04 -4.78 17.32
C ILE A 138 5.43 -4.76 17.95
N GLU A 139 5.97 -5.93 18.25
CA GLU A 139 7.28 -6.11 18.86
C GLU A 139 8.39 -5.51 17.99
N ALA A 140 9.40 -4.88 18.60
CA ALA A 140 10.46 -4.12 17.90
C ALA A 140 11.29 -4.99 16.93
N GLY A 141 11.60 -6.23 17.31
CA GLY A 141 12.30 -7.18 16.43
C GLY A 141 11.48 -7.54 15.20
N THR A 142 10.17 -7.69 15.35
CA THR A 142 9.26 -7.93 14.22
C THR A 142 9.23 -6.74 13.28
N ARG A 143 9.16 -5.49 13.79
CA ARG A 143 9.27 -4.29 12.95
C ARG A 143 10.56 -4.25 12.16
N ALA A 144 11.69 -4.51 12.85
CA ALA A 144 13.01 -4.52 12.20
C ALA A 144 13.10 -5.60 11.10
N ALA A 145 12.58 -6.80 11.36
CA ALA A 145 12.55 -7.88 10.38
C ALA A 145 11.67 -7.53 9.16
N LEU A 146 10.47 -6.97 9.37
CA LEU A 146 9.59 -6.56 8.27
C LEU A 146 10.21 -5.45 7.42
N MET A 147 10.85 -4.45 8.04
CA MET A 147 11.55 -3.39 7.31
C MET A 147 12.75 -3.93 6.51
N ALA A 148 13.51 -4.87 7.08
CA ALA A 148 14.62 -5.49 6.38
C ALA A 148 14.17 -6.32 5.18
N GLU A 149 13.08 -7.08 5.32
CA GLU A 149 12.49 -7.86 4.24
C GLU A 149 11.92 -6.98 3.13
N LEU A 150 11.21 -5.89 3.50
CA LEU A 150 10.70 -4.91 2.55
C LEU A 150 11.85 -4.29 1.75
N ALA A 151 12.91 -3.84 2.41
CA ALA A 151 14.08 -3.26 1.77
C ALA A 151 14.80 -4.25 0.83
N ALA A 152 14.89 -5.52 1.22
CA ALA A 152 15.49 -6.57 0.39
C ALA A 152 14.63 -6.88 -0.84
N SER A 153 13.30 -6.82 -0.71
CA SER A 153 12.37 -7.10 -1.80
C SER A 153 12.21 -5.96 -2.80
N ASP A 154 12.52 -4.72 -2.38
CA ASP A 154 12.42 -3.49 -3.18
C ASP A 154 13.80 -2.88 -3.48
N GLY A 155 14.86 -3.60 -3.18
CA GLY A 155 16.22 -3.13 -3.36
C GLY A 155 16.71 -3.16 -4.81
N PRO A 156 17.95 -2.65 -5.06
CA PRO A 156 18.47 -2.45 -6.42
C PRO A 156 18.56 -3.73 -7.25
N ASP A 157 18.61 -4.89 -6.60
CA ASP A 157 18.67 -6.18 -7.28
C ASP A 157 17.30 -6.65 -7.81
N LYS A 158 16.21 -5.91 -7.54
CA LYS A 158 14.82 -6.28 -7.87
C LYS A 158 14.05 -5.24 -8.67
N VAL A 159 14.59 -4.03 -8.78
CA VAL A 159 13.88 -2.88 -9.41
C VAL A 159 13.80 -3.03 -10.94
N PHE A 160 14.59 -3.91 -11.55
CA PHE A 160 14.69 -4.06 -13.01
C PHE A 160 14.44 -5.49 -13.51
N ASP A 161 13.93 -6.39 -12.68
CA ASP A 161 13.43 -7.71 -13.09
C ASP A 161 11.89 -7.69 -13.20
#